data_9bd7765826925cbd37376a8c23d462e1
#
_entry.id   9bd7765826925cbd37376a8c23d462e1
#
_cell.length_a   1.000
_cell.length_b   1.000
_cell.length_c   1.000
_cell.angle_alpha   90.00
_cell.angle_beta   90.00
_cell.angle_gamma   90.00
#
_symmetry.space_group_name_H-M   'P 1'
#
loop_
_entity.id
_entity.type
_entity.pdbx_description
1 polymer ?
#
loop_
_entity_poly.entity_id
_entity_poly.type
_entity_poly.pdbx_seq_one_letter_code
_entity_poly.pdbx_strand_id
1 'polypeptide(L)'
;FVSADGPRFNNDKDKVECKLTRDVVMDNIDWECEVSTRFLNENIGVKRAVSSAITWFLDEVEEGIILEYDCVPSQSFFWFCQELLEKYRYDTRVMAINGSNFRFGDKNGDASYYFSKIPAVWGWATWKRAWKYWDGDLVTYKELKAKNLMKSVFNSKESKDYWVDKFEQIINKKDTTWGHPWCYAVMSQNGVCINTNINFISNIGFTDQGTHAKDKEYVLSNLERYDIDELVHPSIMLPDVNADEEVMVNYPRASAQEKMSIFIKAKILSCTPSRYHNKLKQLYKKVKGNN
;
A
#
# COMPACT_ATOMS: atom_id res chain seq x y z
N PHE A 1 -2.26 16.91 10.08
CA PHE A 1 -2.85 17.28 8.78
C PHE A 1 -4.06 16.42 8.50
N VAL A 2 -5.24 17.06 8.27
CA VAL A 2 -6.49 16.38 7.96
C VAL A 2 -7.03 16.93 6.65
N SER A 3 -7.22 16.05 5.65
CA SER A 3 -7.82 16.44 4.37
C SER A 3 -9.08 15.63 4.09
N ALA A 4 -10.13 16.29 3.62
CA ALA A 4 -11.36 15.66 3.21
C ALA A 4 -11.87 16.23 1.89
N ASP A 5 -12.34 15.35 1.00
CA ASP A 5 -13.01 15.74 -0.24
C ASP A 5 -14.34 16.45 0.07
N GLY A 6 -14.89 17.14 -0.91
CA GLY A 6 -16.14 17.86 -0.77
C GLY A 6 -17.37 17.04 -1.18
N PRO A 7 -18.57 17.59 -0.96
CA PRO A 7 -19.81 16.97 -1.40
C PRO A 7 -19.92 16.96 -2.93
N ARG A 8 -20.55 15.93 -3.48
CA ARG A 8 -20.88 15.86 -4.90
C ARG A 8 -21.90 16.92 -5.26
N PHE A 9 -21.79 17.44 -6.47
CA PHE A 9 -22.69 18.48 -6.96
C PHE A 9 -24.16 18.03 -6.86
N ASN A 10 -25.03 18.93 -6.38
CA ASN A 10 -26.47 18.68 -6.18
C ASN A 10 -26.82 17.48 -5.27
N ASN A 11 -25.98 17.15 -4.30
CA ASN A 11 -26.25 16.10 -3.33
C ASN A 11 -26.29 16.69 -1.91
N ASP A 12 -27.49 17.00 -1.41
CA ASP A 12 -27.65 17.58 -0.08
C ASP A 12 -27.29 16.58 1.05
N LYS A 13 -27.46 15.28 0.81
CA LYS A 13 -27.02 14.25 1.75
C LYS A 13 -25.51 14.29 1.94
N ASP A 14 -24.75 14.39 0.84
CA ASP A 14 -23.29 14.51 0.91
C ASP A 14 -22.86 15.75 1.72
N LYS A 15 -23.56 16.88 1.59
CA LYS A 15 -23.25 18.10 2.36
C LYS A 15 -23.34 17.84 3.86
N VAL A 16 -24.39 17.16 4.29
CA VAL A 16 -24.58 16.82 5.70
C VAL A 16 -23.54 15.81 6.16
N GLU A 17 -23.32 14.75 5.39
CA GLU A 17 -22.36 13.68 5.73
C GLU A 17 -20.92 14.19 5.76
N CYS A 18 -20.51 15.05 4.81
CA CYS A 18 -19.18 15.68 4.82
C CYS A 18 -18.99 16.52 6.09
N LYS A 19 -20.01 17.30 6.49
CA LYS A 19 -19.91 18.08 7.73
C LYS A 19 -19.75 17.18 8.94
N LEU A 20 -20.64 16.20 9.09
CA LEU A 20 -20.59 15.25 10.23
C LEU A 20 -19.24 14.50 10.30
N THR A 21 -18.70 14.04 9.18
CA THR A 21 -17.40 13.37 9.14
C THR A 21 -16.28 14.29 9.62
N ARG A 22 -16.27 15.54 9.16
CA ARG A 22 -15.27 16.54 9.56
C ARG A 22 -15.38 16.88 11.04
N ASP A 23 -16.60 17.07 11.54
CA ASP A 23 -16.85 17.35 12.97
C ASP A 23 -16.36 16.16 13.82
N VAL A 24 -16.72 14.91 13.47
CA VAL A 24 -16.26 13.72 14.19
C VAL A 24 -14.74 13.63 14.25
N VAL A 25 -14.03 13.87 13.15
CA VAL A 25 -12.57 13.83 13.16
C VAL A 25 -11.99 14.91 14.06
N MET A 26 -12.49 16.14 13.99
CA MET A 26 -11.96 17.25 14.77
C MET A 26 -12.27 17.11 16.26
N ASP A 27 -13.47 16.63 16.59
CA ASP A 27 -13.92 16.47 17.99
C ASP A 27 -13.21 15.31 18.71
N ASN A 28 -12.60 14.37 17.97
CA ASN A 28 -11.88 13.23 18.54
C ASN A 28 -10.35 13.41 18.57
N ILE A 29 -9.83 14.57 18.17
CA ILE A 29 -8.41 14.91 18.41
C ILE A 29 -8.31 15.49 19.82
N ASP A 30 -8.05 14.62 20.81
CA ASP A 30 -8.04 14.94 22.24
C ASP A 30 -6.63 15.00 22.85
N TRP A 31 -5.59 14.99 22.03
CA TRP A 31 -4.19 15.11 22.45
C TRP A 31 -3.59 16.43 21.94
N GLU A 32 -2.56 16.91 22.62
CA GLU A 32 -1.85 18.13 22.25
C GLU A 32 -1.09 17.93 20.92
N CYS A 33 -1.52 18.65 19.88
CA CYS A 33 -0.87 18.65 18.58
C CYS A 33 -1.27 19.87 17.74
N GLU A 34 -0.45 20.20 16.74
CA GLU A 34 -0.82 21.18 15.72
C GLU A 34 -1.68 20.51 14.64
N VAL A 35 -2.86 21.07 14.37
CA VAL A 35 -3.80 20.55 13.40
C VAL A 35 -3.94 21.51 12.22
N SER A 36 -3.53 21.06 11.04
CA SER A 36 -3.79 21.74 9.77
C SER A 36 -4.90 21.01 9.01
N THR A 37 -5.89 21.74 8.51
CA THR A 37 -7.04 21.14 7.80
C THR A 37 -7.13 21.63 6.37
N ARG A 38 -7.54 20.70 5.47
CA ARG A 38 -7.84 20.99 4.07
C ARG A 38 -9.16 20.34 3.69
N PHE A 39 -10.25 21.06 3.89
CA PHE A 39 -11.62 20.61 3.58
C PHE A 39 -12.09 21.23 2.27
N LEU A 40 -12.33 20.41 1.26
CA LEU A 40 -12.76 20.90 -0.05
C LEU A 40 -14.24 21.23 -0.04
N ASN A 41 -14.61 22.27 -0.80
CA ASN A 41 -16.01 22.71 -0.93
C ASN A 41 -16.82 21.86 -1.93
N GLU A 42 -16.14 21.16 -2.83
CA GLU A 42 -16.74 20.31 -3.86
C GLU A 42 -15.95 19.01 -4.03
N ASN A 43 -16.62 17.97 -4.50
CA ASN A 43 -16.00 16.68 -4.79
C ASN A 43 -15.16 16.77 -6.05
N ILE A 44 -13.88 16.46 -5.93
CA ILE A 44 -12.94 16.45 -7.05
C ILE A 44 -12.52 15.03 -7.46
N GLY A 45 -13.06 14.02 -6.79
CA GLY A 45 -12.80 12.59 -7.03
C GLY A 45 -11.54 12.06 -6.39
N VAL A 46 -11.54 10.78 -6.04
CA VAL A 46 -10.53 10.12 -5.21
C VAL A 46 -9.09 10.35 -5.69
N LYS A 47 -8.82 10.23 -7.00
CA LYS A 47 -7.48 10.42 -7.55
C LYS A 47 -6.93 11.81 -7.23
N ARG A 48 -7.71 12.84 -7.52
CA ARG A 48 -7.30 14.24 -7.31
C ARG A 48 -7.34 14.63 -5.85
N ALA A 49 -8.34 14.18 -5.10
CA ALA A 49 -8.50 14.51 -3.70
C ALA A 49 -7.31 13.98 -2.88
N VAL A 50 -6.99 12.69 -3.02
CA VAL A 50 -5.89 12.06 -2.26
C VAL A 50 -4.53 12.58 -2.72
N SER A 51 -4.25 12.59 -4.03
CA SER A 51 -2.92 13.04 -4.49
C SER A 51 -2.64 14.50 -4.17
N SER A 52 -3.63 15.39 -4.30
CA SER A 52 -3.45 16.79 -3.93
C SER A 52 -3.39 17.02 -2.43
N ALA A 53 -4.00 16.13 -1.62
CA ALA A 53 -3.84 16.15 -0.16
C ALA A 53 -2.41 15.77 0.26
N ILE A 54 -1.85 14.71 -0.36
CA ILE A 54 -0.47 14.29 -0.10
C ILE A 54 0.51 15.38 -0.55
N THR A 55 0.28 16.00 -1.71
CA THR A 55 1.11 17.11 -2.18
C THR A 55 1.07 18.29 -1.20
N TRP A 56 -0.12 18.73 -0.79
CA TRP A 56 -0.28 19.77 0.22
C TRP A 56 0.45 19.44 1.52
N PHE A 57 0.29 18.22 2.03
CA PHE A 57 0.98 17.77 3.25
C PHE A 57 2.50 17.84 3.09
N LEU A 58 3.06 17.29 2.01
CA LEU A 58 4.50 17.25 1.76
C LEU A 58 5.07 18.60 1.28
N ASP A 59 4.25 19.58 0.94
CA ASP A 59 4.70 20.96 0.74
C ASP A 59 5.02 21.64 2.07
N GLU A 60 4.33 21.26 3.15
CA GLU A 60 4.51 21.79 4.50
C GLU A 60 5.60 21.04 5.30
N VAL A 61 5.84 19.72 4.99
CA VAL A 61 6.81 18.89 5.72
C VAL A 61 7.69 18.09 4.77
N GLU A 62 8.87 17.68 5.23
CA GLU A 62 9.81 16.93 4.41
C GLU A 62 9.48 15.43 4.32
N GLU A 63 8.78 14.90 5.30
CA GLU A 63 8.44 13.47 5.41
C GLU A 63 7.24 13.25 6.33
N GLY A 64 6.56 12.13 6.18
CA GLY A 64 5.49 11.80 7.10
C GLY A 64 4.71 10.55 6.76
N ILE A 65 3.78 10.23 7.67
CA ILE A 65 2.90 9.07 7.62
C ILE A 65 1.58 9.48 6.98
N ILE A 66 1.05 8.61 6.12
CA ILE A 66 -0.20 8.80 5.40
C ILE A 66 -1.14 7.64 5.71
N LEU A 67 -2.33 7.98 6.21
CA LEU A 67 -3.41 7.05 6.51
C LEU A 67 -4.68 7.47 5.77
N GLU A 68 -5.35 6.53 5.13
CA GLU A 68 -6.72 6.72 4.66
C GLU A 68 -7.70 6.33 5.77
N TYR A 69 -8.93 6.82 5.69
CA TYR A 69 -9.96 6.71 6.74
C TYR A 69 -10.33 5.26 7.10
N ASP A 70 -10.03 4.31 6.23
CA ASP A 70 -10.29 2.87 6.39
C ASP A 70 -9.05 2.07 6.81
N CYS A 71 -7.91 2.72 7.01
CA CYS A 71 -6.67 2.12 7.47
C CYS A 71 -6.55 2.25 8.97
N VAL A 72 -6.61 1.14 9.69
CA VAL A 72 -6.47 1.09 11.15
C VAL A 72 -5.08 0.55 11.52
N PRO A 73 -4.16 1.39 12.00
CA PRO A 73 -2.80 0.97 12.36
C PRO A 73 -2.72 0.30 13.73
N SER A 74 -1.67 -0.51 13.95
CA SER A 74 -1.20 -0.87 15.29
C SER A 74 -0.32 0.24 15.86
N GLN A 75 -0.04 0.21 17.16
CA GLN A 75 0.80 1.25 17.79
C GLN A 75 2.23 1.23 17.27
N SER A 76 2.78 0.05 17.04
CA SER A 76 4.14 -0.12 16.52
C SER A 76 4.33 0.46 15.11
N PHE A 77 3.26 0.63 14.34
CA PHE A 77 3.34 1.24 13.01
C PHE A 77 3.97 2.64 13.04
N PHE A 78 3.64 3.43 14.04
CA PHE A 78 4.09 4.83 14.10
C PHE A 78 5.60 4.94 14.36
N TRP A 79 6.11 4.22 15.35
CA TRP A 79 7.54 4.26 15.61
C TRP A 79 8.36 3.49 14.57
N PHE A 80 7.80 2.42 13.96
CA PHE A 80 8.38 1.75 12.79
C PHE A 80 8.59 2.75 11.65
N CYS A 81 7.57 3.55 11.32
CA CYS A 81 7.69 4.59 10.31
C CYS A 81 8.67 5.68 10.71
N GLN A 82 8.62 6.16 11.96
CA GLN A 82 9.50 7.22 12.48
C GLN A 82 10.97 6.83 12.34
N GLU A 83 11.35 5.62 12.79
CA GLU A 83 12.73 5.14 12.74
C GLU A 83 13.21 4.98 11.29
N LEU A 84 12.36 4.45 10.41
CA LEU A 84 12.73 4.23 9.02
C LEU A 84 12.73 5.52 8.19
N LEU A 85 11.85 6.47 8.49
CA LEU A 85 11.88 7.81 7.88
C LEU A 85 13.22 8.47 8.21
N GLU A 86 13.66 8.47 9.46
CA GLU A 86 14.95 9.01 9.86
C GLU A 86 16.13 8.27 9.22
N LYS A 87 16.14 6.94 9.32
CA LYS A 87 17.22 6.09 8.80
C LYS A 87 17.47 6.28 7.31
N TYR A 88 16.40 6.39 6.51
CA TYR A 88 16.50 6.48 5.05
C TYR A 88 16.23 7.88 4.48
N ARG A 89 16.22 8.91 5.33
CA ARG A 89 15.91 10.30 4.93
C ARG A 89 16.73 10.76 3.73
N TYR A 90 18.00 10.42 3.69
CA TYR A 90 18.92 10.83 2.64
C TYR A 90 19.21 9.75 1.59
N ASP A 91 18.68 8.56 1.75
CA ASP A 91 18.80 7.50 0.75
C ASP A 91 17.72 7.62 -0.31
N THR A 92 18.08 8.24 -1.44
CA THR A 92 17.14 8.50 -2.54
C THR A 92 16.63 7.24 -3.24
N ARG A 93 17.22 6.08 -2.98
CA ARG A 93 16.74 4.79 -3.50
C ARG A 93 15.43 4.38 -2.81
N VAL A 94 15.29 4.67 -1.50
CA VAL A 94 14.09 4.34 -0.74
C VAL A 94 13.04 5.42 -0.94
N MET A 95 11.88 5.02 -1.45
CA MET A 95 10.81 5.94 -1.81
C MET A 95 9.55 5.79 -0.95
N ALA A 96 9.30 4.62 -0.36
CA ALA A 96 8.14 4.40 0.50
C ALA A 96 8.44 3.41 1.62
N ILE A 97 7.69 3.55 2.72
CA ILE A 97 7.64 2.62 3.86
C ILE A 97 6.20 2.15 3.97
N ASN A 98 5.96 0.85 3.85
CA ASN A 98 4.61 0.28 3.81
C ASN A 98 4.30 -0.46 5.12
N GLY A 99 3.11 -0.23 5.69
CA GLY A 99 2.67 -0.86 6.93
C GLY A 99 1.91 -2.17 6.76
N SER A 100 1.56 -2.54 5.51
CA SER A 100 0.77 -3.75 5.24
C SER A 100 1.64 -4.91 4.75
N ASN A 101 1.38 -6.12 5.26
CA ASN A 101 1.98 -7.36 4.77
C ASN A 101 0.98 -8.14 3.93
N PHE A 102 1.08 -8.02 2.60
CA PHE A 102 0.22 -8.74 1.66
C PHE A 102 0.67 -10.18 1.36
N ARG A 103 1.62 -10.70 2.13
CA ARG A 103 2.09 -12.08 2.06
C ARG A 103 1.44 -12.98 3.14
N PHE A 104 0.38 -12.49 3.80
CA PHE A 104 -0.39 -13.24 4.80
C PHE A 104 0.45 -13.79 5.96
N GLY A 105 1.35 -12.96 6.49
CA GLY A 105 2.23 -13.32 7.60
C GLY A 105 3.45 -14.15 7.20
N ASP A 106 3.63 -14.46 5.91
CA ASP A 106 4.89 -15.02 5.44
C ASP A 106 6.00 -13.99 5.61
N LYS A 107 7.04 -14.37 6.34
CA LYS A 107 8.20 -13.52 6.58
C LYS A 107 9.27 -13.75 5.52
N ASN A 108 9.93 -12.68 5.13
CA ASN A 108 11.10 -12.71 4.27
C ASN A 108 12.38 -12.53 5.09
N GLY A 109 12.94 -13.65 5.55
CA GLY A 109 14.07 -13.66 6.46
C GLY A 109 13.71 -13.33 7.91
N ASP A 110 14.71 -12.99 8.72
CA ASP A 110 14.58 -12.71 10.16
C ASP A 110 14.42 -11.21 10.48
N ALA A 111 14.66 -10.33 9.50
CA ALA A 111 14.48 -8.90 9.66
C ALA A 111 13.00 -8.51 9.80
N SER A 112 12.72 -7.34 10.35
CA SER A 112 11.35 -6.83 10.49
C SER A 112 10.73 -6.39 9.17
N TYR A 113 11.54 -6.16 8.14
CA TYR A 113 11.13 -5.72 6.81
C TYR A 113 12.09 -6.21 5.73
N TYR A 114 11.69 -6.04 4.47
CA TYR A 114 12.51 -6.33 3.29
C TYR A 114 12.31 -5.22 2.24
N PHE A 115 13.20 -5.18 1.23
CA PHE A 115 13.08 -4.23 0.13
C PHE A 115 12.30 -4.84 -1.04
N SER A 116 11.48 -4.02 -1.69
CA SER A 116 10.53 -4.38 -2.73
C SER A 116 10.53 -3.34 -3.85
N LYS A 117 10.06 -3.70 -5.03
CA LYS A 117 9.75 -2.78 -6.14
C LYS A 117 8.29 -2.34 -6.14
N ILE A 118 7.45 -2.93 -5.29
CA ILE A 118 6.02 -2.71 -5.27
C ILE A 118 5.63 -1.96 -4.01
N PRO A 119 5.25 -0.68 -4.09
CA PRO A 119 4.70 0.02 -2.95
C PRO A 119 3.29 -0.47 -2.62
N ALA A 120 2.98 -0.52 -1.34
CA ALA A 120 1.64 -0.64 -0.81
C ALA A 120 1.21 0.72 -0.22
N VAL A 121 -0.08 1.03 -0.27
CA VAL A 121 -0.58 2.35 0.11
C VAL A 121 -1.62 2.32 1.24
N TRP A 122 -1.79 1.17 1.89
CA TRP A 122 -2.63 1.04 3.07
C TRP A 122 -1.79 1.27 4.33
N GLY A 123 -1.81 2.51 4.82
CA GLY A 123 -0.93 2.94 5.90
C GLY A 123 0.54 2.87 5.47
N TRP A 124 1.10 4.01 5.15
CA TRP A 124 2.44 4.11 4.59
C TRP A 124 3.10 5.43 4.95
N ALA A 125 4.39 5.53 4.70
CA ALA A 125 5.13 6.77 4.89
C ALA A 125 6.05 7.04 3.71
N THR A 126 6.36 8.33 3.49
CA THR A 126 7.22 8.79 2.40
C THR A 126 7.84 10.15 2.71
N TRP A 127 8.64 10.61 1.77
CA TRP A 127 9.36 11.88 1.80
C TRP A 127 8.93 12.78 0.64
N LYS A 128 8.96 14.09 0.84
CA LYS A 128 8.78 15.10 -0.22
C LYS A 128 9.68 14.82 -1.42
N ARG A 129 10.95 14.44 -1.17
CA ARG A 129 11.93 14.08 -2.21
C ARG A 129 11.50 12.91 -3.10
N ALA A 130 10.69 11.99 -2.58
CA ALA A 130 10.19 10.84 -3.33
C ALA A 130 8.86 11.18 -4.02
N TRP A 131 7.94 11.85 -3.30
CA TRP A 131 6.61 12.20 -3.81
C TRP A 131 6.65 13.11 -5.04
N LYS A 132 7.69 13.93 -5.19
CA LYS A 132 7.87 14.81 -6.37
C LYS A 132 7.84 14.07 -7.72
N TYR A 133 8.06 12.76 -7.73
CA TYR A 133 8.00 11.92 -8.93
C TYR A 133 6.58 11.41 -9.24
N TRP A 134 5.62 11.68 -8.34
CA TRP A 134 4.25 11.29 -8.60
C TRP A 134 3.70 12.04 -9.82
N ASP A 135 3.22 11.28 -10.81
CA ASP A 135 2.68 11.81 -12.06
C ASP A 135 1.39 11.08 -12.40
N GLY A 136 0.27 11.77 -12.23
CA GLY A 136 -1.06 11.21 -12.48
C GLY A 136 -1.33 10.86 -13.94
N ASP A 137 -0.58 11.43 -14.88
CA ASP A 137 -0.77 11.26 -16.32
C ASP A 137 0.27 10.33 -16.96
N LEU A 138 1.26 9.87 -16.19
CA LEU A 138 2.34 8.96 -16.61
C LEU A 138 3.04 9.46 -17.89
N VAL A 139 3.47 10.72 -17.91
CA VAL A 139 4.02 11.40 -19.11
C VAL A 139 5.15 10.61 -19.77
N THR A 140 6.02 9.97 -18.98
CA THR A 140 7.16 9.19 -19.48
C THR A 140 6.83 7.75 -19.88
N TYR A 141 5.59 7.30 -19.70
CA TYR A 141 5.22 5.90 -19.95
C TYR A 141 5.42 5.44 -21.38
N LYS A 142 5.19 6.32 -22.38
CA LYS A 142 5.41 5.99 -23.80
C LYS A 142 6.86 5.57 -24.05
N GLU A 143 7.82 6.28 -23.46
CA GLU A 143 9.24 5.97 -23.57
C GLU A 143 9.58 4.65 -22.87
N LEU A 144 9.10 4.47 -21.64
CA LEU A 144 9.27 3.23 -20.88
C LEU A 144 8.77 2.00 -21.66
N LYS A 145 7.58 2.11 -22.25
CA LYS A 145 6.97 1.05 -23.06
C LYS A 145 7.77 0.77 -24.33
N ALA A 146 8.14 1.81 -25.09
CA ALA A 146 8.89 1.66 -26.33
C ALA A 146 10.25 0.97 -26.12
N LYS A 147 10.92 1.23 -25.00
CA LYS A 147 12.19 0.62 -24.60
C LYS A 147 12.02 -0.71 -23.86
N ASN A 148 10.78 -1.17 -23.62
CA ASN A 148 10.47 -2.41 -22.87
C ASN A 148 11.15 -2.47 -21.49
N LEU A 149 11.19 -1.33 -20.77
CA LEU A 149 11.95 -1.23 -19.51
C LEU A 149 11.30 -1.99 -18.35
N MET A 150 10.03 -2.36 -18.43
CA MET A 150 9.35 -3.18 -17.40
C MET A 150 10.02 -4.55 -17.18
N LYS A 151 10.79 -5.03 -18.15
CA LYS A 151 11.61 -6.24 -17.97
C LYS A 151 12.70 -6.11 -16.90
N SER A 152 13.07 -4.89 -16.53
CA SER A 152 14.05 -4.61 -15.48
C SER A 152 13.42 -4.55 -14.07
N VAL A 153 12.08 -4.55 -14.00
CA VAL A 153 11.33 -4.50 -12.74
C VAL A 153 10.88 -5.91 -12.33
N PHE A 154 10.33 -6.69 -13.27
CA PHE A 154 9.73 -8.00 -13.01
C PHE A 154 10.34 -9.09 -13.89
N ASN A 155 10.52 -10.28 -13.32
CA ASN A 155 11.02 -11.46 -14.04
C ASN A 155 9.87 -12.16 -14.79
N SER A 156 8.68 -12.29 -14.18
CA SER A 156 7.55 -12.96 -14.80
C SER A 156 6.89 -12.10 -15.89
N LYS A 157 6.39 -12.76 -16.92
CA LYS A 157 5.60 -12.10 -17.96
C LYS A 157 4.27 -11.60 -17.38
N GLU A 158 3.70 -12.37 -16.49
CA GLU A 158 2.41 -12.13 -15.85
C GLU A 158 2.43 -10.81 -15.05
N SER A 159 3.45 -10.60 -14.21
CA SER A 159 3.61 -9.37 -13.43
C SER A 159 3.84 -8.15 -14.33
N LYS A 160 4.66 -8.31 -15.37
CA LYS A 160 4.85 -7.25 -16.39
C LYS A 160 3.55 -6.88 -17.08
N ASP A 161 2.82 -7.86 -17.59
CA ASP A 161 1.58 -7.64 -18.32
C ASP A 161 0.52 -6.98 -17.44
N TYR A 162 0.45 -7.38 -16.16
CA TYR A 162 -0.44 -6.76 -15.18
C TYR A 162 -0.17 -5.26 -15.04
N TRP A 163 1.08 -4.88 -14.77
CA TRP A 163 1.41 -3.46 -14.57
C TRP A 163 1.31 -2.64 -15.85
N VAL A 164 1.67 -3.22 -17.00
CA VAL A 164 1.43 -2.59 -18.30
C VAL A 164 -0.05 -2.32 -18.51
N ASP A 165 -0.92 -3.28 -18.23
CA ASP A 165 -2.38 -3.10 -18.32
C ASP A 165 -2.88 -1.99 -17.39
N LYS A 166 -2.41 -1.94 -16.12
CA LYS A 166 -2.76 -0.88 -15.18
C LYS A 166 -2.34 0.51 -15.67
N PHE A 167 -1.14 0.65 -16.16
CA PHE A 167 -0.66 1.92 -16.69
C PHE A 167 -1.41 2.35 -17.96
N GLU A 168 -1.74 1.40 -18.85
CA GLU A 168 -2.60 1.68 -20.01
C GLU A 168 -4.01 2.13 -19.60
N GLN A 169 -4.59 1.54 -18.54
CA GLN A 169 -5.88 1.97 -18.02
C GLN A 169 -5.84 3.42 -17.54
N ILE A 170 -4.75 3.85 -16.89
CA ILE A 170 -4.56 5.25 -16.46
C ILE A 170 -4.48 6.17 -17.68
N ILE A 171 -3.62 5.86 -18.66
CA ILE A 171 -3.45 6.65 -19.89
C ILE A 171 -4.77 6.79 -20.64
N ASN A 172 -5.56 5.72 -20.69
CA ASN A 172 -6.88 5.71 -21.33
C ASN A 172 -8.00 6.26 -20.43
N LYS A 173 -7.67 6.83 -19.26
CA LYS A 173 -8.64 7.41 -18.30
C LYS A 173 -9.71 6.43 -17.81
N LYS A 174 -9.42 5.14 -17.82
CA LYS A 174 -10.30 4.08 -17.31
C LYS A 174 -10.05 3.77 -15.83
N ASP A 175 -8.86 4.09 -15.33
CA ASP A 175 -8.49 3.94 -13.92
C ASP A 175 -8.44 5.33 -13.25
N THR A 176 -9.10 5.46 -12.12
CA THR A 176 -9.21 6.69 -11.33
C THR A 176 -8.47 6.60 -10.00
N THR A 177 -7.67 5.56 -9.77
CA THR A 177 -6.85 5.42 -8.56
C THR A 177 -5.65 6.37 -8.57
N TRP A 178 -5.25 6.84 -7.40
CA TRP A 178 -4.03 7.61 -7.20
C TRP A 178 -2.80 6.71 -6.96
N GLY A 179 -3.01 5.48 -6.50
CA GLY A 179 -1.95 4.57 -6.07
C GLY A 179 -1.16 3.95 -7.23
N HIS A 180 -1.80 3.61 -8.36
CA HIS A 180 -1.07 3.06 -9.52
C HIS A 180 -0.07 4.06 -10.12
N PRO A 181 -0.37 5.38 -10.25
CA PRO A 181 0.65 6.39 -10.56
C PRO A 181 1.81 6.43 -9.57
N TRP A 182 1.56 6.18 -8.27
CA TRP A 182 2.65 6.07 -7.30
C TRP A 182 3.53 4.84 -7.55
N CYS A 183 2.93 3.68 -7.85
CA CYS A 183 3.68 2.49 -8.26
C CYS A 183 4.54 2.78 -9.50
N TYR A 184 3.98 3.48 -10.48
CA TYR A 184 4.73 3.91 -11.67
C TYR A 184 5.92 4.81 -11.30
N ALA A 185 5.71 5.79 -10.44
CA ALA A 185 6.76 6.69 -10.00
C ALA A 185 7.95 5.93 -9.37
N VAL A 186 7.66 5.01 -8.43
CA VAL A 186 8.71 4.18 -7.81
C VAL A 186 9.44 3.33 -8.86
N MET A 187 8.72 2.62 -9.71
CA MET A 187 9.30 1.73 -10.72
C MET A 187 10.13 2.49 -11.76
N SER A 188 9.63 3.63 -12.26
CA SER A 188 10.29 4.43 -13.28
C SER A 188 11.58 5.11 -12.78
N GLN A 189 11.67 5.37 -11.48
CA GLN A 189 12.86 5.93 -10.85
C GLN A 189 13.83 4.84 -10.33
N ASN A 190 13.58 3.56 -10.65
CA ASN A 190 14.32 2.43 -10.08
C ASN A 190 14.35 2.45 -8.54
N GLY A 191 13.34 3.05 -7.94
CA GLY A 191 13.18 3.15 -6.49
C GLY A 191 12.93 1.80 -5.83
N VAL A 192 13.09 1.76 -4.53
CA VAL A 192 12.72 0.62 -3.68
C VAL A 192 11.78 1.08 -2.57
N CYS A 193 10.93 0.17 -2.14
CA CYS A 193 10.04 0.36 -0.99
C CYS A 193 10.47 -0.56 0.14
N ILE A 194 10.19 -0.16 1.34
CA ILE A 194 10.27 -1.03 2.52
C ILE A 194 8.91 -1.68 2.69
N ASN A 195 8.87 -3.02 2.60
CA ASN A 195 7.68 -3.82 2.88
C ASN A 195 7.88 -4.59 4.20
N THR A 196 6.94 -4.45 5.10
CA THR A 196 7.03 -5.08 6.42
C THR A 196 6.82 -6.59 6.37
N ASN A 197 7.55 -7.32 7.22
CA ASN A 197 7.31 -8.74 7.49
C ASN A 197 6.18 -8.98 8.49
N ILE A 198 5.70 -7.93 9.14
CA ILE A 198 4.65 -7.95 10.14
C ILE A 198 3.53 -7.04 9.66
N ASN A 199 2.28 -7.50 9.71
CA ASN A 199 1.18 -6.65 9.30
C ASN A 199 0.83 -5.66 10.41
N PHE A 200 1.02 -4.36 10.15
CA PHE A 200 0.66 -3.28 11.07
C PHE A 200 -0.69 -2.64 10.76
N ILE A 201 -1.27 -2.90 9.59
CA ILE A 201 -2.46 -2.19 9.11
C ILE A 201 -3.60 -3.18 8.86
N SER A 202 -4.78 -2.87 9.38
CA SER A 202 -6.04 -3.50 8.98
C SER A 202 -6.82 -2.51 8.11
N ASN A 203 -7.22 -2.92 6.91
CA ASN A 203 -8.12 -2.13 6.08
C ASN A 203 -9.56 -2.61 6.29
N ILE A 204 -10.41 -1.71 6.83
CA ILE A 204 -11.82 -1.97 7.15
C ILE A 204 -12.78 -1.45 6.07
N GLY A 205 -12.28 -0.90 4.98
CA GLY A 205 -13.06 -0.28 3.89
C GLY A 205 -13.76 -1.25 2.93
N PHE A 206 -13.60 -2.57 3.12
CA PHE A 206 -14.24 -3.60 2.31
C PHE A 206 -15.70 -3.78 2.72
N THR A 207 -16.53 -2.82 2.33
CA THR A 207 -17.96 -2.76 2.64
C THR A 207 -18.77 -2.52 1.37
N ASP A 208 -20.10 -2.70 1.44
CA ASP A 208 -21.00 -2.41 0.31
C ASP A 208 -20.94 -0.94 -0.16
N GLN A 209 -20.42 -0.05 0.68
CA GLN A 209 -20.24 1.38 0.40
C GLN A 209 -18.81 1.73 -0.08
N GLY A 210 -17.89 0.76 -0.10
CA GLY A 210 -16.51 0.96 -0.53
C GLY A 210 -16.41 1.39 -1.99
N THR A 211 -15.57 2.37 -2.30
CA THR A 211 -15.40 2.90 -3.66
C THR A 211 -14.72 1.89 -4.58
N HIS A 212 -13.69 1.21 -4.10
CA HIS A 212 -12.90 0.23 -4.86
C HIS A 212 -12.93 -1.18 -4.26
N ALA A 213 -13.49 -1.34 -3.08
CA ALA A 213 -13.46 -2.55 -2.27
C ALA A 213 -14.88 -2.96 -1.86
N LYS A 214 -15.62 -3.57 -2.79
CA LYS A 214 -17.00 -4.03 -2.55
C LYS A 214 -17.12 -5.47 -2.07
N ASP A 215 -16.03 -6.23 -2.12
CA ASP A 215 -16.01 -7.64 -1.76
C ASP A 215 -15.59 -7.79 -0.29
N LYS A 216 -16.55 -7.99 0.61
CA LYS A 216 -16.31 -8.21 2.05
C LYS A 216 -15.49 -9.47 2.34
N GLU A 217 -15.50 -10.42 1.42
CA GLU A 217 -14.74 -11.67 1.51
C GLU A 217 -13.36 -11.53 0.82
N TYR A 218 -13.00 -10.32 0.40
CA TYR A 218 -11.70 -10.10 -0.19
C TYR A 218 -10.59 -10.50 0.78
N VAL A 219 -9.68 -11.31 0.31
CA VAL A 219 -8.66 -11.98 1.12
C VAL A 219 -7.75 -11.03 1.92
N LEU A 220 -7.62 -9.77 1.49
CA LEU A 220 -6.85 -8.75 2.19
C LEU A 220 -7.70 -7.85 3.10
N SER A 221 -9.03 -8.07 3.18
CA SER A 221 -9.88 -7.29 4.07
C SER A 221 -9.62 -7.67 5.53
N ASN A 222 -9.62 -6.68 6.41
CA ASN A 222 -9.53 -6.88 7.86
C ASN A 222 -8.36 -7.79 8.30
N LEU A 223 -7.20 -7.70 7.63
CA LEU A 223 -6.01 -8.43 8.06
C LEU A 223 -5.67 -8.10 9.51
N GLU A 224 -5.35 -9.12 10.28
CA GLU A 224 -4.95 -8.97 11.68
C GLU A 224 -3.68 -8.13 11.79
N ARG A 225 -3.66 -7.22 12.77
CA ARG A 225 -2.54 -6.31 13.06
C ARG A 225 -1.73 -6.84 14.21
N TYR A 226 -0.44 -6.66 14.15
CA TYR A 226 0.47 -7.07 15.21
C TYR A 226 1.36 -5.91 15.62
N ASP A 227 1.83 -5.94 16.87
CA ASP A 227 2.88 -5.07 17.36
C ASP A 227 4.22 -5.81 17.38
N ILE A 228 5.31 -5.07 17.46
CA ILE A 228 6.66 -5.59 17.61
C ILE A 228 7.35 -4.83 18.74
N ASP A 229 8.27 -5.51 19.43
CA ASP A 229 9.05 -4.89 20.51
C ASP A 229 10.38 -4.34 20.00
N GLU A 230 10.90 -4.86 18.89
CA GLU A 230 12.21 -4.52 18.34
C GLU A 230 12.16 -4.47 16.81
N LEU A 231 12.86 -3.49 16.22
CA LEU A 231 13.03 -3.36 14.79
C LEU A 231 14.38 -3.92 14.36
N VAL A 232 14.36 -5.05 13.63
CA VAL A 232 15.54 -5.69 13.09
C VAL A 232 15.72 -5.29 11.61
N HIS A 233 16.82 -4.61 11.30
CA HIS A 233 17.12 -4.18 9.94
C HIS A 233 17.74 -5.32 9.11
N PRO A 234 17.38 -5.43 7.81
CA PRO A 234 18.07 -6.33 6.90
C PRO A 234 19.51 -5.84 6.63
N SER A 235 20.44 -6.76 6.50
CA SER A 235 21.84 -6.46 6.16
C SER A 235 22.04 -6.16 4.66
N ILE A 236 21.07 -6.52 3.80
CA ILE A 236 21.14 -6.39 2.35
C ILE A 236 20.00 -5.52 1.86
N MET A 237 20.32 -4.53 1.01
CA MET A 237 19.35 -3.59 0.44
C MET A 237 19.04 -3.91 -1.03
N LEU A 238 18.81 -5.17 -1.35
CA LEU A 238 18.33 -5.57 -2.67
C LEU A 238 16.84 -5.90 -2.59
N PRO A 239 16.03 -5.49 -3.57
CA PRO A 239 14.63 -5.91 -3.65
C PRO A 239 14.53 -7.43 -3.77
N ASP A 240 13.63 -8.01 -3.00
CA ASP A 240 13.32 -9.43 -3.14
C ASP A 240 12.27 -9.63 -4.24
N VAL A 241 12.74 -9.99 -5.41
CA VAL A 241 11.90 -10.21 -6.60
C VAL A 241 10.94 -11.38 -6.39
N ASN A 242 11.32 -12.41 -5.62
CA ASN A 242 10.42 -13.54 -5.35
C ASN A 242 9.28 -13.12 -4.43
N ALA A 243 9.56 -12.30 -3.42
CA ALA A 243 8.53 -11.72 -2.56
C ALA A 243 7.57 -10.82 -3.35
N ASP A 244 8.10 -10.01 -4.28
CA ASP A 244 7.30 -9.17 -5.16
C ASP A 244 6.38 -10.00 -6.08
N GLU A 245 6.88 -11.09 -6.66
CA GLU A 245 6.07 -12.00 -7.48
C GLU A 245 4.99 -12.72 -6.66
N GLU A 246 5.28 -13.10 -5.40
CA GLU A 246 4.27 -13.66 -4.49
C GLU A 246 3.15 -12.65 -4.19
N VAL A 247 3.48 -11.40 -3.93
CA VAL A 247 2.51 -10.31 -3.74
C VAL A 247 1.65 -10.16 -4.99
N MET A 248 2.25 -10.19 -6.19
CA MET A 248 1.53 -10.07 -7.45
C MET A 248 0.56 -11.22 -7.71
N VAL A 249 0.86 -12.42 -7.25
CA VAL A 249 -0.06 -13.57 -7.33
C VAL A 249 -1.22 -13.40 -6.34
N ASN A 250 -0.93 -12.92 -5.15
CA ASN A 250 -1.91 -12.83 -4.07
C ASN A 250 -2.86 -11.63 -4.22
N TYR A 251 -2.37 -10.50 -4.73
CA TYR A 251 -3.10 -9.24 -4.73
C TYR A 251 -4.21 -9.14 -5.80
N PRO A 252 -3.98 -9.42 -7.10
CA PRO A 252 -4.99 -9.10 -8.12
C PRO A 252 -5.67 -10.26 -8.83
N ARG A 253 -5.15 -11.48 -8.76
CA ARG A 253 -5.51 -12.56 -9.69
C ARG A 253 -6.11 -13.81 -9.06
N ALA A 254 -6.23 -13.86 -7.74
CA ALA A 254 -6.73 -15.06 -7.09
C ALA A 254 -8.15 -15.40 -7.58
N SER A 255 -8.29 -16.45 -8.36
CA SER A 255 -9.57 -17.12 -8.61
C SER A 255 -10.19 -17.52 -7.27
N ALA A 256 -11.49 -17.82 -7.23
CA ALA A 256 -12.15 -18.27 -6.00
C ALA A 256 -11.44 -19.50 -5.38
N GLN A 257 -10.90 -20.40 -6.20
CA GLN A 257 -10.14 -21.56 -5.74
C GLN A 257 -8.75 -21.19 -5.20
N GLU A 258 -8.08 -20.23 -5.82
CA GLU A 258 -6.79 -19.71 -5.32
C GLU A 258 -6.98 -18.90 -4.06
N LYS A 259 -8.01 -18.07 -3.96
CA LYS A 259 -8.41 -17.34 -2.74
C LYS A 259 -8.65 -18.31 -1.59
N MET A 260 -9.38 -19.41 -1.82
CA MET A 260 -9.61 -20.46 -0.84
C MET A 260 -8.30 -21.13 -0.42
N SER A 261 -7.41 -21.44 -1.34
CA SER A 261 -6.10 -22.02 -1.06
C SER A 261 -5.22 -21.09 -0.21
N ILE A 262 -5.21 -19.78 -0.52
CA ILE A 262 -4.49 -18.76 0.23
C ILE A 262 -5.07 -18.62 1.63
N PHE A 263 -6.41 -18.55 1.75
CA PHE A 263 -7.10 -18.46 3.04
C PHE A 263 -6.82 -19.68 3.93
N ILE A 264 -6.86 -20.89 3.37
CA ILE A 264 -6.53 -22.12 4.10
C ILE A 264 -5.07 -22.10 4.56
N LYS A 265 -4.13 -21.66 3.69
CA LYS A 265 -2.72 -21.53 4.03
C LYS A 265 -2.51 -20.53 5.17
N ALA A 266 -3.13 -19.35 5.09
CA ALA A 266 -3.06 -18.33 6.12
C ALA A 266 -3.60 -18.85 7.47
N LYS A 267 -4.75 -19.52 7.45
CA LYS A 267 -5.36 -20.10 8.65
C LYS A 267 -4.52 -21.25 9.25
N ILE A 268 -3.90 -22.08 8.41
CA ILE A 268 -2.98 -23.12 8.90
C ILE A 268 -1.74 -22.48 9.52
N LEU A 269 -1.16 -21.46 8.91
CA LEU A 269 0.01 -20.77 9.43
C LEU A 269 -0.31 -20.04 10.74
N SER A 270 -1.43 -19.35 10.84
CA SER A 270 -1.84 -18.66 12.09
C SER A 270 -2.08 -19.61 13.25
N CYS A 271 -2.53 -20.85 12.98
CA CYS A 271 -2.76 -21.88 14.00
C CYS A 271 -1.52 -22.74 14.32
N THR A 272 -0.39 -22.50 13.62
CA THR A 272 0.81 -23.34 13.76
C THR A 272 1.96 -22.54 14.33
N PRO A 273 2.68 -23.02 15.38
CA PRO A 273 3.87 -22.35 15.89
C PRO A 273 4.90 -22.07 14.78
N SER A 274 5.52 -20.90 14.82
CA SER A 274 6.43 -20.39 13.77
C SER A 274 7.56 -21.35 13.38
N ARG A 275 8.06 -22.16 14.35
CA ARG A 275 9.09 -23.19 14.13
C ARG A 275 8.72 -24.26 13.08
N TYR A 276 7.44 -24.44 12.79
CA TYR A 276 6.96 -25.42 11.81
C TYR A 276 6.60 -24.81 10.44
N HIS A 277 6.59 -23.48 10.31
CA HIS A 277 6.17 -22.78 9.09
C HIS A 277 6.99 -23.20 7.85
N ASN A 278 8.31 -23.32 7.98
CA ASN A 278 9.17 -23.73 6.86
C ASN A 278 8.89 -25.17 6.39
N LYS A 279 8.57 -26.06 7.33
CA LYS A 279 8.24 -27.46 7.01
C LYS A 279 6.89 -27.57 6.29
N LEU A 280 5.92 -26.77 6.71
CA LEU A 280 4.61 -26.68 6.05
C LEU A 280 4.71 -26.07 4.64
N LYS A 281 5.54 -25.04 4.46
CA LYS A 281 5.80 -24.44 3.13
C LYS A 281 6.41 -25.45 2.16
N GLN A 282 7.35 -26.30 2.63
CA GLN A 282 7.95 -27.34 1.80
C GLN A 282 6.95 -28.44 1.41
N LEU A 283 6.09 -28.85 2.35
CA LEU A 283 5.02 -29.81 2.06
C LEU A 283 4.01 -29.25 1.04
N TYR A 284 3.62 -28.00 1.19
CA TYR A 284 2.70 -27.34 0.25
C TYR A 284 3.29 -27.23 -1.18
N LYS A 285 4.59 -26.87 -1.28
CA LYS A 285 5.30 -26.85 -2.58
C LYS A 285 5.36 -28.24 -3.23
N LYS A 286 5.54 -29.31 -2.46
CA LYS A 286 5.55 -30.68 -2.96
C LYS A 286 4.17 -31.12 -3.49
N VAL A 287 3.09 -30.71 -2.82
CA VAL A 287 1.72 -31.05 -3.24
C VAL A 287 1.34 -30.29 -4.52
N LYS A 288 1.75 -29.03 -4.68
CA LYS A 288 1.47 -28.21 -5.88
C LYS A 288 2.37 -28.55 -7.08
N GLY A 289 3.52 -29.14 -6.87
CA GLY A 289 4.46 -29.52 -7.94
C GLY A 289 4.20 -30.92 -8.55
N ASN A 290 3.18 -31.63 -8.06
CA ASN A 290 2.78 -32.96 -8.55
C ASN A 290 1.44 -32.96 -9.33
N ASN A 291 0.97 -31.78 -9.79
CA ASN A 291 -0.19 -31.66 -10.67
C ASN A 291 0.29 -30.97 -11.99
#